data_2cfb6b7691b4aa0825a1f9cbc39bc556
#
_entry.id   2cfb6b7691b4aa0825a1f9cbc39bc556
#
_cell.length_a   1.000
_cell.length_b   1.000
_cell.length_c   1.000
_cell.angle_alpha   90.00
_cell.angle_beta   90.00
_cell.angle_gamma   90.00
#
_symmetry.space_group_name_H-M   'P 1'
#
loop_
_entity.id
_entity.type
_entity.pdbx_description
1 polymer ?
#
loop_
_entity_poly.entity_id
_entity_poly.type
_entity_poly.pdbx_seq_one_letter_code
_entity_poly.pdbx_strand_id
1 'polypeptide(L)'
;MKRVKWFVTAVAMGTLLFGCKTKEQTAETPPPEQPKAEATAAPKAEPPAAAAAQPEATASAPAPAPRSGYDRALLRAALLKDKAPDTFQVKFTTTRGDFVVTVHRAWAPIGADRFYNLVKHRFYDNASFFRVVPAFIVQFGISAYPPVSAAWEKADIQDEPVTQSNKRGYVTYAKTSMPNTRSTQIFINLADNAGLDRQGFSPFGVVDAQGMKVVDMLYDQYASNSGPDQDQISKLGKPYLDKGWPKLDSIKTATLIGLAAAKPQ
;
A
#
# COMPACT_ATOMS: atom_id res chain seq x y z
N MET A 1 13.50 -53.61 10.42
CA MET A 1 14.01 -53.84 9.05
C MET A 1 12.86 -54.23 8.13
N LYS A 2 12.35 -53.34 7.32
CA LYS A 2 11.56 -53.65 6.10
C LYS A 2 11.71 -52.44 5.17
N ARG A 3 12.50 -52.64 4.10
CA ARG A 3 12.70 -51.65 3.01
C ARG A 3 11.54 -51.70 2.05
N VAL A 4 10.91 -50.56 1.75
CA VAL A 4 9.93 -50.47 0.65
C VAL A 4 10.64 -49.81 -0.54
N LYS A 5 10.68 -50.56 -1.64
CA LYS A 5 11.24 -50.17 -2.93
C LYS A 5 10.22 -49.30 -3.69
N TRP A 6 10.64 -48.17 -4.20
CA TRP A 6 9.87 -47.38 -5.16
C TRP A 6 10.20 -47.82 -6.58
N PHE A 7 9.16 -48.13 -7.34
CA PHE A 7 9.24 -48.43 -8.76
C PHE A 7 9.14 -47.11 -9.55
N VAL A 8 10.14 -46.86 -10.37
CA VAL A 8 10.18 -45.85 -11.42
C VAL A 8 9.60 -46.47 -12.69
N THR A 9 8.53 -45.89 -13.23
CA THR A 9 8.05 -46.27 -14.56
C THR A 9 8.31 -45.10 -15.50
N ALA A 10 9.26 -45.28 -16.38
CA ALA A 10 9.51 -44.43 -17.54
C ALA A 10 8.56 -44.85 -18.67
N VAL A 11 7.92 -43.88 -19.33
CA VAL A 11 7.27 -44.09 -20.64
C VAL A 11 7.89 -43.09 -21.63
N ALA A 12 8.39 -43.70 -22.69
CA ALA A 12 9.12 -43.07 -23.77
C ALA A 12 8.21 -42.61 -24.90
N MET A 13 8.54 -41.48 -25.48
CA MET A 13 8.78 -41.16 -26.86
C MET A 13 7.71 -41.50 -27.93
N GLY A 14 7.23 -40.47 -28.61
CA GLY A 14 6.55 -40.56 -29.89
C GLY A 14 6.72 -39.25 -30.68
N THR A 15 7.78 -39.19 -31.46
CA THR A 15 8.04 -38.20 -32.51
C THR A 15 7.17 -38.45 -33.73
N LEU A 16 6.51 -37.41 -34.29
CA LEU A 16 6.07 -37.36 -35.65
C LEU A 16 6.32 -35.98 -36.24
N LEU A 17 7.25 -35.97 -37.19
CA LEU A 17 7.55 -34.90 -38.13
C LEU A 17 6.52 -34.87 -39.24
N PHE A 18 5.97 -33.75 -39.61
CA PHE A 18 5.62 -33.42 -41.00
C PHE A 18 5.76 -31.92 -41.18
N GLY A 19 6.63 -31.57 -42.14
CA GLY A 19 6.88 -30.24 -42.62
C GLY A 19 5.94 -29.88 -43.74
N CYS A 20 5.78 -28.62 -43.98
CA CYS A 20 5.87 -28.02 -45.32
C CYS A 20 5.99 -26.50 -45.23
N LYS A 21 6.90 -26.00 -46.05
CA LYS A 21 7.21 -24.61 -46.38
C LYS A 21 6.01 -23.92 -47.02
N THR A 22 5.82 -22.63 -46.76
CA THR A 22 5.69 -21.64 -47.85
C THR A 22 6.11 -20.26 -47.35
N LYS A 23 7.04 -19.67 -48.10
CA LYS A 23 7.41 -18.24 -48.08
C LYS A 23 6.28 -17.46 -48.78
N GLU A 24 5.90 -16.31 -48.21
CA GLU A 24 5.56 -15.18 -49.08
C GLU A 24 5.90 -13.86 -48.36
N GLN A 25 6.59 -13.06 -49.13
CA GLN A 25 7.20 -11.77 -48.85
C GLN A 25 6.28 -10.72 -49.49
N THR A 26 6.18 -9.57 -48.89
CA THR A 26 5.77 -8.23 -49.43
C THR A 26 4.89 -7.52 -48.40
N ALA A 27 4.96 -6.25 -48.11
CA ALA A 27 5.66 -5.08 -48.59
C ALA A 27 5.62 -4.02 -47.47
N GLU A 28 6.68 -3.28 -47.32
CA GLU A 28 6.75 -2.01 -46.61
C GLU A 28 5.80 -0.97 -47.20
N THR A 29 5.13 -0.20 -46.30
CA THR A 29 4.56 1.10 -46.67
C THR A 29 4.91 2.10 -45.57
N PRO A 30 5.50 3.26 -45.93
CA PRO A 30 5.99 4.25 -45.00
C PRO A 30 4.88 5.14 -44.44
N PRO A 31 5.13 5.84 -43.29
CA PRO A 31 4.15 6.67 -42.63
C PRO A 31 3.96 8.03 -43.32
N PRO A 32 2.77 8.64 -43.23
CA PRO A 32 2.55 9.96 -43.80
C PRO A 32 3.07 11.08 -42.88
N GLU A 33 3.61 12.05 -43.56
CA GLU A 33 4.20 13.31 -43.19
C GLU A 33 3.23 14.25 -42.46
N GLN A 34 3.72 14.96 -41.48
CA GLN A 34 3.03 16.07 -40.80
C GLN A 34 2.99 17.33 -41.68
N PRO A 35 1.91 18.10 -41.67
CA PRO A 35 1.96 19.46 -42.15
C PRO A 35 2.26 20.44 -41.02
N LYS A 36 3.21 21.29 -41.27
CA LYS A 36 3.65 22.47 -40.58
C LYS A 36 2.75 23.66 -40.96
N ALA A 37 2.18 24.35 -40.03
CA ALA A 37 1.59 25.69 -40.22
C ALA A 37 1.79 26.45 -38.92
N GLU A 38 2.55 27.41 -38.86
CA GLU A 38 2.55 28.85 -39.23
C GLU A 38 1.80 29.70 -38.16
N ALA A 39 2.61 30.56 -37.55
CA ALA A 39 2.26 31.53 -36.53
C ALA A 39 1.42 32.68 -37.11
N THR A 40 0.39 33.09 -36.38
CA THR A 40 -0.19 34.44 -36.53
C THR A 40 -0.49 35.06 -35.19
N ALA A 41 -0.13 36.35 -35.09
CA ALA A 41 0.00 37.22 -33.95
C ALA A 41 -1.35 37.60 -33.29
N ALA A 42 -1.20 38.05 -32.04
CA ALA A 42 -2.22 38.60 -31.12
C ALA A 42 -2.93 39.87 -31.65
N PRO A 43 -4.05 40.20 -31.00
CA PRO A 43 -4.02 41.53 -30.35
C PRO A 43 -4.49 41.52 -28.87
N LYS A 44 -3.86 42.48 -28.20
CA LYS A 44 -3.96 42.96 -26.84
C LYS A 44 -5.33 43.65 -26.59
N ALA A 45 -5.99 43.33 -25.48
CA ALA A 45 -6.97 44.23 -24.83
C ALA A 45 -6.96 43.99 -23.32
N GLU A 46 -6.80 45.07 -22.59
CA GLU A 46 -6.80 45.24 -21.14
C GLU A 46 -8.23 45.64 -20.62
N PRO A 47 -8.45 45.72 -19.29
CA PRO A 47 -9.54 45.04 -18.56
C PRO A 47 -10.73 45.90 -18.20
N PRO A 48 -11.69 45.37 -17.47
CA PRO A 48 -12.03 46.03 -16.22
C PRO A 48 -12.17 45.10 -15.00
N ALA A 49 -11.82 45.67 -13.87
CA ALA A 49 -11.92 45.10 -12.53
C ALA A 49 -13.38 44.91 -12.10
N ALA A 50 -13.64 43.76 -11.46
CA ALA A 50 -14.73 43.63 -10.50
C ALA A 50 -14.28 42.69 -9.37
N ALA A 51 -14.17 43.24 -8.18
CA ALA A 51 -13.90 42.56 -6.94
C ALA A 51 -15.03 41.57 -6.63
N ALA A 52 -14.66 40.29 -6.50
CA ALA A 52 -15.52 39.29 -5.83
C ALA A 52 -14.72 38.69 -4.69
N ALA A 53 -15.26 38.84 -3.48
CA ALA A 53 -14.71 38.36 -2.23
C ALA A 53 -14.38 36.87 -2.31
N GLN A 54 -13.14 36.54 -2.03
CA GLN A 54 -12.70 35.16 -1.76
C GLN A 54 -13.19 34.75 -0.37
N PRO A 55 -13.79 33.57 -0.20
CA PRO A 55 -13.99 33.02 1.13
C PRO A 55 -12.59 32.67 1.72
N GLU A 56 -12.32 33.22 2.89
CA GLU A 56 -11.13 32.93 3.69
C GLU A 56 -10.95 31.41 3.82
N ALA A 57 -9.88 30.91 3.19
CA ALA A 57 -9.38 29.57 3.45
C ALA A 57 -8.91 29.53 4.91
N THR A 58 -9.68 28.85 5.76
CA THR A 58 -9.26 28.49 7.10
C THR A 58 -7.90 27.81 7.01
N ALA A 59 -6.88 28.50 7.51
CA ALA A 59 -5.52 28.04 7.56
C ALA A 59 -5.49 26.70 8.33
N SER A 60 -5.27 25.62 7.58
CA SER A 60 -4.94 24.32 8.16
C SER A 60 -3.68 24.49 8.99
N ALA A 61 -3.73 24.13 10.27
CA ALA A 61 -2.58 24.16 11.16
C ALA A 61 -1.39 23.44 10.51
N PRO A 62 -0.15 23.96 10.61
CA PRO A 62 1.02 23.35 10.01
C PRO A 62 1.19 21.93 10.54
N ALA A 63 1.42 20.96 9.63
CA ALA A 63 1.71 19.59 9.99
C ALA A 63 2.89 19.56 10.97
N PRO A 64 2.80 18.80 12.08
CA PRO A 64 3.89 18.74 13.05
C PRO A 64 5.18 18.25 12.38
N ALA A 65 6.29 18.95 12.64
CA ALA A 65 7.61 18.58 12.14
C ALA A 65 7.93 17.11 12.46
N PRO A 66 8.66 16.39 11.59
CA PRO A 66 9.01 15.00 11.82
C PRO A 66 9.81 14.88 13.11
N ARG A 67 9.21 14.26 14.13
CA ARG A 67 9.90 13.98 15.38
C ARG A 67 10.87 12.82 15.16
N SER A 68 12.14 13.01 15.46
CA SER A 68 13.14 11.95 15.43
C SER A 68 12.83 10.91 16.52
N GLY A 69 12.68 9.64 16.13
CA GLY A 69 12.44 8.54 17.05
C GLY A 69 11.01 7.97 17.00
N TYR A 70 10.78 6.92 17.78
CA TYR A 70 9.50 6.22 17.87
C TYR A 70 8.90 6.36 19.28
N ASP A 71 7.60 6.13 19.41
CA ASP A 71 6.93 6.06 20.71
C ASP A 71 7.37 4.78 21.45
N ARG A 72 7.92 4.93 22.65
CA ARG A 72 8.39 3.81 23.47
C ARG A 72 7.28 2.83 23.88
N ALA A 73 6.02 3.25 23.87
CA ALA A 73 4.89 2.36 24.09
C ALA A 73 4.86 1.21 23.08
N LEU A 74 5.35 1.44 21.85
CA LEU A 74 5.47 0.42 20.80
C LEU A 74 6.37 -0.76 21.18
N LEU A 75 7.27 -0.62 22.15
CA LEU A 75 8.09 -1.75 22.62
C LEU A 75 7.28 -2.72 23.52
N ARG A 76 6.03 -2.42 23.82
CA ARG A 76 5.14 -3.21 24.67
C ARG A 76 3.85 -3.54 23.95
N ALA A 77 3.93 -4.23 22.81
CA ALA A 77 2.80 -4.56 21.95
C ALA A 77 1.58 -5.14 22.70
N ALA A 78 1.84 -5.97 23.72
CA ALA A 78 0.81 -6.61 24.52
C ALA A 78 -0.05 -5.64 25.35
N LEU A 79 0.41 -4.40 25.60
CA LEU A 79 -0.31 -3.38 26.35
C LEU A 79 -1.17 -2.46 25.47
N LEU A 80 -0.96 -2.46 24.16
CA LEU A 80 -1.69 -1.60 23.23
C LEU A 80 -2.96 -2.30 22.75
N LYS A 81 -4.02 -2.18 23.56
CA LYS A 81 -5.31 -2.89 23.40
C LYS A 81 -6.51 -1.96 23.43
N ASP A 82 -6.32 -0.68 23.10
CA ASP A 82 -7.44 0.25 23.04
C ASP A 82 -8.42 -0.18 21.96
N LYS A 83 -9.69 -0.14 22.29
CA LYS A 83 -10.77 -0.37 21.34
C LYS A 83 -10.92 0.85 20.44
N ALA A 84 -10.94 0.64 19.13
CA ALA A 84 -11.18 1.70 18.16
C ALA A 84 -12.63 2.17 18.17
N PRO A 85 -12.91 3.44 17.79
CA PRO A 85 -14.25 3.88 17.42
C PRO A 85 -14.84 3.02 16.31
N ASP A 86 -16.19 3.00 16.20
CA ASP A 86 -16.87 2.23 15.15
C ASP A 86 -16.49 2.67 13.74
N THR A 87 -16.23 3.97 13.57
CA THR A 87 -15.65 4.54 12.36
C THR A 87 -14.64 5.60 12.75
N PHE A 88 -13.47 5.58 12.11
CA PHE A 88 -12.46 6.61 12.30
C PHE A 88 -11.65 6.81 11.02
N GLN A 89 -10.93 7.92 10.96
CA GLN A 89 -10.13 8.26 9.80
C GLN A 89 -8.66 8.41 10.18
N VAL A 90 -7.80 7.98 9.26
CA VAL A 90 -6.35 8.10 9.37
C VAL A 90 -5.83 8.84 8.16
N LYS A 91 -5.17 9.97 8.39
CA LYS A 91 -4.46 10.70 7.36
C LYS A 91 -3.01 10.20 7.29
N PHE A 92 -2.62 9.74 6.12
CA PHE A 92 -1.24 9.43 5.77
C PHE A 92 -0.64 10.59 4.99
N THR A 93 0.38 11.22 5.54
CA THR A 93 1.23 12.20 4.84
C THR A 93 2.44 11.47 4.30
N THR A 94 2.60 11.46 2.98
CA THR A 94 3.64 10.68 2.30
C THR A 94 4.59 11.53 1.47
N THR A 95 5.56 10.91 0.83
CA THR A 95 6.46 11.57 -0.13
C THR A 95 5.76 11.96 -1.44
N ARG A 96 4.57 11.38 -1.75
CA ARG A 96 3.78 11.66 -2.96
C ARG A 96 2.55 12.52 -2.71
N GLY A 97 2.27 12.87 -1.48
CA GLY A 97 1.08 13.62 -1.08
C GLY A 97 0.35 12.94 0.06
N ASP A 98 -0.85 13.44 0.35
CA ASP A 98 -1.66 12.96 1.44
C ASP A 98 -2.79 12.07 0.93
N PHE A 99 -3.13 11.01 1.67
CA PHE A 99 -4.37 10.26 1.49
C PHE A 99 -5.00 9.92 2.84
N VAL A 100 -6.29 9.64 2.81
CA VAL A 100 -7.07 9.31 4.01
C VAL A 100 -7.62 7.89 3.89
N VAL A 101 -7.47 7.11 4.96
CA VAL A 101 -8.13 5.82 5.13
C VAL A 101 -9.30 6.00 6.07
N THR A 102 -10.51 5.71 5.62
CA THR A 102 -11.68 5.56 6.47
C THR A 102 -11.78 4.12 6.93
N VAL A 103 -11.73 3.89 8.23
CA VAL A 103 -11.79 2.56 8.85
C VAL A 103 -13.21 2.32 9.36
N HIS A 104 -13.74 1.14 9.06
CA HIS A 104 -15.03 0.65 9.55
C HIS A 104 -14.78 -0.56 10.46
N ARG A 105 -14.84 -0.33 11.78
CA ARG A 105 -14.54 -1.37 12.76
C ARG A 105 -15.39 -2.62 12.58
N ALA A 106 -16.64 -2.48 12.17
CA ALA A 106 -17.56 -3.60 11.95
C ALA A 106 -17.10 -4.57 10.82
N TRP A 107 -16.21 -4.14 9.92
CA TRP A 107 -15.75 -5.01 8.84
C TRP A 107 -14.73 -6.06 9.31
N ALA A 108 -13.81 -5.66 10.21
CA ALA A 108 -12.82 -6.54 10.83
C ALA A 108 -12.39 -5.91 12.17
N PRO A 109 -13.15 -6.17 13.27
CA PRO A 109 -12.97 -5.49 14.56
C PRO A 109 -11.56 -5.63 15.15
N ILE A 110 -10.98 -6.83 15.10
CA ILE A 110 -9.64 -7.10 15.67
C ILE A 110 -8.58 -6.35 14.86
N GLY A 111 -8.68 -6.38 13.54
CA GLY A 111 -7.79 -5.64 12.65
C GLY A 111 -7.92 -4.14 12.82
N ALA A 112 -9.13 -3.61 12.94
CA ALA A 112 -9.38 -2.18 13.15
C ALA A 112 -8.83 -1.70 14.51
N ASP A 113 -9.02 -2.46 15.58
CA ASP A 113 -8.46 -2.15 16.90
C ASP A 113 -6.92 -2.17 16.87
N ARG A 114 -6.31 -3.16 16.20
CA ARG A 114 -4.88 -3.22 15.99
C ARG A 114 -4.37 -1.99 15.22
N PHE A 115 -5.00 -1.65 14.10
CA PHE A 115 -4.62 -0.49 13.29
C PHE A 115 -4.73 0.83 14.04
N TYR A 116 -5.81 1.01 14.81
CA TYR A 116 -6.02 2.18 15.67
C TYR A 116 -4.85 2.38 16.65
N ASN A 117 -4.46 1.32 17.37
CA ASN A 117 -3.34 1.37 18.33
C ASN A 117 -2.01 1.67 17.63
N LEU A 118 -1.74 1.05 16.48
CA LEU A 118 -0.53 1.30 15.71
C LEU A 118 -0.42 2.76 15.26
N VAL A 119 -1.51 3.35 14.74
CA VAL A 119 -1.55 4.75 14.32
C VAL A 119 -1.44 5.69 15.52
N LYS A 120 -2.19 5.44 16.58
CA LYS A 120 -2.15 6.24 17.82
C LYS A 120 -0.74 6.39 18.38
N HIS A 121 0.05 5.33 18.28
CA HIS A 121 1.45 5.29 18.74
C HIS A 121 2.47 5.53 17.62
N ARG A 122 2.04 6.03 16.44
CA ARG A 122 2.92 6.47 15.36
C ARG A 122 3.80 5.35 14.78
N PHE A 123 3.30 4.12 14.78
CA PHE A 123 4.03 2.96 14.27
C PHE A 123 4.43 3.11 12.79
N TYR A 124 3.56 3.71 11.98
CA TYR A 124 3.77 3.86 10.53
C TYR A 124 4.64 5.06 10.15
N ASP A 125 5.02 5.94 11.10
CA ASP A 125 5.89 7.07 10.80
C ASP A 125 7.24 6.59 10.26
N ASN A 126 7.68 7.19 9.16
CA ASN A 126 8.89 6.84 8.41
C ASN A 126 8.90 5.43 7.77
N ALA A 127 7.82 4.67 7.83
CA ALA A 127 7.71 3.39 7.16
C ALA A 127 7.65 3.57 5.63
N SER A 128 8.22 2.63 4.89
CA SER A 128 8.25 2.68 3.42
C SER A 128 7.19 1.78 2.80
N PHE A 129 6.74 2.15 1.59
CA PHE A 129 5.94 1.30 0.73
C PHE A 129 6.87 0.32 0.01
N PHE A 130 7.26 -0.74 0.70
CA PHE A 130 8.35 -1.62 0.27
C PHE A 130 7.97 -2.57 -0.87
N ARG A 131 6.67 -2.72 -1.17
CA ARG A 131 6.19 -3.56 -2.27
C ARG A 131 5.00 -2.89 -2.94
N VAL A 132 5.20 -2.43 -4.18
CA VAL A 132 4.16 -1.87 -5.03
C VAL A 132 4.06 -2.74 -6.27
N VAL A 133 2.94 -3.43 -6.45
CA VAL A 133 2.67 -4.31 -7.59
C VAL A 133 1.52 -3.70 -8.39
N PRO A 134 1.79 -3.13 -9.58
CA PRO A 134 0.76 -2.53 -10.42
C PRO A 134 -0.42 -3.47 -10.66
N ALA A 135 -1.63 -2.92 -10.67
CA ALA A 135 -2.88 -3.66 -10.84
C ALA A 135 -3.12 -4.78 -9.80
N PHE A 136 -2.39 -4.75 -8.66
CA PHE A 136 -2.58 -5.68 -7.57
C PHE A 136 -2.64 -4.96 -6.22
N ILE A 137 -1.50 -4.68 -5.57
CA ILE A 137 -1.46 -4.08 -4.23
C ILE A 137 -0.28 -3.12 -4.01
N VAL A 138 -0.43 -2.24 -3.00
CA VAL A 138 0.65 -1.52 -2.32
C VAL A 138 0.75 -2.04 -0.90
N GLN A 139 1.88 -2.66 -0.52
CA GLN A 139 2.11 -3.25 0.79
C GLN A 139 3.14 -2.45 1.59
N PHE A 140 2.84 -2.25 2.89
CA PHE A 140 3.66 -1.51 3.85
C PHE A 140 3.36 -1.96 5.28
N GLY A 141 4.03 -1.36 6.28
CA GLY A 141 3.74 -1.66 7.70
C GLY A 141 4.81 -2.52 8.37
N ILE A 142 6.04 -2.48 7.88
CA ILE A 142 7.23 -2.82 8.65
C ILE A 142 7.77 -1.52 9.23
N SER A 143 8.05 -1.48 10.52
CA SER A 143 8.54 -0.26 11.18
C SER A 143 9.88 0.20 10.61
N ALA A 144 10.07 1.51 10.51
CA ALA A 144 11.36 2.10 10.19
C ALA A 144 12.44 1.82 11.26
N TYR A 145 12.03 1.37 12.44
CA TYR A 145 12.86 1.20 13.63
C TYR A 145 12.96 -0.27 14.03
N PRO A 146 14.12 -0.93 13.91
CA PRO A 146 14.32 -2.34 14.23
C PRO A 146 13.86 -2.78 15.63
N PRO A 147 14.08 -2.00 16.71
CA PRO A 147 13.57 -2.38 18.03
C PRO A 147 12.04 -2.49 18.09
N VAL A 148 11.32 -1.65 17.33
CA VAL A 148 9.87 -1.73 17.19
C VAL A 148 9.48 -2.96 16.40
N SER A 149 10.12 -3.22 15.25
CA SER A 149 9.86 -4.43 14.44
C SER A 149 10.02 -5.70 15.27
N ALA A 150 11.10 -5.81 16.05
CA ALA A 150 11.34 -6.95 16.95
C ALA A 150 10.26 -7.12 18.03
N ALA A 151 9.75 -6.02 18.59
CA ALA A 151 8.67 -6.06 19.61
C ALA A 151 7.32 -6.54 19.03
N TRP A 152 7.12 -6.41 17.72
CA TRP A 152 5.88 -6.79 17.03
C TRP A 152 5.99 -8.08 16.23
N GLU A 153 7.16 -8.72 16.16
CA GLU A 153 7.41 -9.93 15.37
C GLU A 153 6.45 -11.08 15.69
N LYS A 154 6.12 -11.23 16.99
CA LYS A 154 5.22 -12.30 17.50
C LYS A 154 3.87 -11.75 17.99
N ALA A 155 3.52 -10.53 17.62
CA ALA A 155 2.29 -9.90 18.04
C ALA A 155 1.15 -10.16 17.04
N ASP A 156 0.97 -11.40 16.66
CA ASP A 156 -0.07 -11.81 15.71
C ASP A 156 -1.48 -11.63 16.28
N ILE A 157 -2.45 -11.44 15.39
CA ILE A 157 -3.87 -11.38 15.68
C ILE A 157 -4.63 -12.47 14.93
N GLN A 158 -5.75 -12.90 15.52
CA GLN A 158 -6.62 -13.91 14.93
C GLN A 158 -7.21 -13.46 13.60
N ASP A 159 -7.42 -14.40 12.67
CA ASP A 159 -8.14 -14.15 11.44
C ASP A 159 -9.61 -13.82 11.73
N GLU A 160 -10.21 -13.05 10.85
CA GLU A 160 -11.60 -12.60 10.94
C GLU A 160 -12.35 -12.99 9.66
N PRO A 161 -13.68 -13.19 9.72
CA PRO A 161 -14.48 -13.42 8.53
C PRO A 161 -14.34 -12.31 7.51
N VAL A 162 -14.29 -12.65 6.23
CA VAL A 162 -14.29 -11.67 5.13
C VAL A 162 -15.72 -11.18 4.93
N THR A 163 -16.02 -10.01 5.45
CA THR A 163 -17.34 -9.35 5.34
C THR A 163 -17.43 -8.37 4.17
N GLN A 164 -16.29 -7.96 3.65
CA GLN A 164 -16.15 -7.07 2.49
C GLN A 164 -15.21 -7.70 1.48
N SER A 165 -15.50 -7.55 0.18
CA SER A 165 -14.58 -7.99 -0.87
C SER A 165 -13.39 -7.04 -0.99
N ASN A 166 -12.23 -7.58 -1.39
CA ASN A 166 -11.00 -6.83 -1.63
C ASN A 166 -11.10 -6.02 -2.93
N LYS A 167 -11.90 -4.97 -2.93
CA LYS A 167 -12.06 -4.04 -4.06
C LYS A 167 -10.92 -3.02 -4.09
N ARG A 168 -10.73 -2.38 -5.25
CA ARG A 168 -9.78 -1.27 -5.38
C ARG A 168 -10.02 -0.21 -4.29
N GLY A 169 -8.94 0.25 -3.64
CA GLY A 169 -8.94 1.20 -2.53
C GLY A 169 -9.16 0.57 -1.16
N TYR A 170 -9.60 -0.69 -1.06
CA TYR A 170 -9.79 -1.34 0.23
C TYR A 170 -8.47 -1.69 0.88
N VAL A 171 -8.41 -1.53 2.20
CA VAL A 171 -7.22 -1.74 3.04
C VAL A 171 -7.38 -3.01 3.86
N THR A 172 -6.37 -3.87 3.80
CA THR A 172 -6.43 -5.23 4.34
C THR A 172 -5.10 -5.58 5.01
N TYR A 173 -5.13 -6.38 6.08
CA TYR A 173 -3.89 -6.93 6.66
C TYR A 173 -3.26 -7.99 5.77
N ALA A 174 -1.95 -7.89 5.60
CA ALA A 174 -1.16 -8.98 5.05
C ALA A 174 -1.03 -10.12 6.07
N LYS A 175 -0.96 -11.35 5.57
CA LYS A 175 -0.70 -12.57 6.35
C LYS A 175 0.08 -13.57 5.51
N THR A 176 0.65 -14.57 6.16
CA THR A 176 1.23 -15.73 5.49
C THR A 176 0.13 -16.72 5.05
N SER A 177 0.52 -17.85 4.48
CA SER A 177 -0.41 -18.97 4.21
C SER A 177 -0.96 -19.63 5.48
N MET A 178 -0.31 -19.42 6.63
CA MET A 178 -0.77 -19.95 7.91
C MET A 178 -1.89 -19.08 8.49
N PRO A 179 -2.85 -19.65 9.20
CA PRO A 179 -3.89 -18.89 9.88
C PRO A 179 -3.31 -18.06 11.04
N ASN A 180 -4.00 -16.97 11.37
CA ASN A 180 -3.69 -16.10 12.52
C ASN A 180 -2.26 -15.53 12.50
N THR A 181 -1.77 -15.11 11.33
CA THR A 181 -0.44 -14.52 11.15
C THR A 181 -0.47 -13.05 10.74
N ARG A 182 -1.61 -12.38 10.90
CA ARG A 182 -1.73 -10.93 10.73
C ARG A 182 -1.05 -10.22 11.90
N SER A 183 -0.16 -9.26 11.64
CA SER A 183 0.56 -8.52 12.69
C SER A 183 0.46 -7.00 12.51
N THR A 184 1.35 -6.41 11.70
CA THR A 184 1.42 -4.95 11.49
C THR A 184 1.36 -4.55 10.01
N GLN A 185 1.68 -5.49 9.11
CA GLN A 185 1.72 -5.21 7.69
C GLN A 185 0.31 -5.16 7.09
N ILE A 186 0.08 -4.15 6.28
CA ILE A 186 -1.19 -3.93 5.57
C ILE A 186 -0.93 -3.66 4.08
N PHE A 187 -1.96 -3.81 3.27
CA PHE A 187 -1.91 -3.42 1.87
C PHE A 187 -3.17 -2.67 1.43
N ILE A 188 -3.01 -1.83 0.43
CA ILE A 188 -4.09 -1.17 -0.29
C ILE A 188 -4.27 -1.88 -1.62
N ASN A 189 -5.49 -2.28 -1.96
CA ASN A 189 -5.80 -2.91 -3.24
C ASN A 189 -5.75 -1.88 -4.38
N LEU A 190 -4.96 -2.12 -5.43
CA LEU A 190 -4.90 -1.29 -6.64
C LEU A 190 -5.90 -1.72 -7.72
N ALA A 191 -6.52 -2.88 -7.55
CA ALA A 191 -7.56 -3.43 -8.42
C ALA A 191 -8.59 -4.19 -7.58
N ASP A 192 -9.63 -4.72 -8.23
CA ASP A 192 -10.58 -5.63 -7.60
C ASP A 192 -9.96 -7.03 -7.49
N ASN A 193 -9.54 -7.39 -6.28
CA ASN A 193 -8.81 -8.62 -5.97
C ASN A 193 -9.71 -9.65 -5.25
N ALA A 194 -10.89 -9.94 -5.79
CA ALA A 194 -11.86 -10.86 -5.18
C ALA A 194 -11.29 -12.28 -4.90
N GLY A 195 -10.20 -12.66 -5.57
CA GLY A 195 -9.48 -13.90 -5.26
C GLY A 195 -8.91 -13.96 -3.85
N LEU A 196 -8.60 -12.81 -3.23
CA LEU A 196 -8.10 -12.71 -1.86
C LEU A 196 -9.19 -13.02 -0.82
N ASP A 197 -10.46 -12.82 -1.16
CA ASP A 197 -11.58 -13.07 -0.24
C ASP A 197 -11.62 -14.55 0.20
N ARG A 198 -11.45 -15.47 -0.75
CA ARG A 198 -11.40 -16.92 -0.48
C ARG A 198 -10.16 -17.34 0.32
N GLN A 199 -9.14 -16.52 0.35
CA GLN A 199 -7.92 -16.76 1.12
C GLN A 199 -7.99 -16.15 2.55
N GLY A 200 -9.14 -15.55 2.91
CA GLY A 200 -9.38 -15.00 4.24
C GLY A 200 -8.69 -13.66 4.50
N PHE A 201 -8.45 -12.87 3.46
CA PHE A 201 -7.99 -11.48 3.60
C PHE A 201 -9.20 -10.57 3.85
N SER A 202 -9.36 -10.11 5.09
CA SER A 202 -10.52 -9.32 5.55
C SER A 202 -10.21 -7.83 5.51
N PRO A 203 -10.84 -7.04 4.62
CA PRO A 203 -10.72 -5.59 4.61
C PRO A 203 -11.27 -4.96 5.89
N PHE A 204 -10.63 -3.88 6.35
CA PHE A 204 -11.06 -3.11 7.54
C PHE A 204 -11.28 -1.63 7.26
N GLY A 205 -10.86 -1.13 6.09
CA GLY A 205 -10.98 0.28 5.73
C GLY A 205 -10.89 0.49 4.22
N VAL A 206 -11.03 1.75 3.82
CA VAL A 206 -11.01 2.16 2.41
C VAL A 206 -10.35 3.52 2.25
N VAL A 207 -9.56 3.68 1.19
CA VAL A 207 -9.05 4.95 0.66
C VAL A 207 -10.04 5.49 -0.34
N ASP A 208 -10.38 6.77 -0.26
CA ASP A 208 -11.29 7.40 -1.21
C ASP A 208 -10.66 7.59 -2.60
N ALA A 209 -11.49 7.97 -3.58
CA ALA A 209 -11.05 8.13 -4.96
C ALA A 209 -9.96 9.22 -5.13
N GLN A 210 -9.96 10.25 -4.29
CA GLN A 210 -8.93 11.30 -4.34
C GLN A 210 -7.61 10.80 -3.76
N GLY A 211 -7.66 10.09 -2.63
CA GLY A 211 -6.50 9.45 -2.02
C GLY A 211 -5.88 8.39 -2.92
N MET A 212 -6.70 7.64 -3.66
CA MET A 212 -6.19 6.65 -4.63
C MET A 212 -5.37 7.26 -5.75
N LYS A 213 -5.57 8.54 -6.12
CA LYS A 213 -4.68 9.24 -7.08
C LYS A 213 -3.26 9.41 -6.52
N VAL A 214 -3.11 9.60 -5.22
CA VAL A 214 -1.81 9.65 -4.55
C VAL A 214 -1.19 8.26 -4.46
N VAL A 215 -1.98 7.25 -4.11
CA VAL A 215 -1.54 5.86 -4.03
C VAL A 215 -1.05 5.34 -5.38
N ASP A 216 -1.70 5.72 -6.49
CA ASP A 216 -1.29 5.35 -7.85
C ASP A 216 0.05 5.98 -8.30
N MET A 217 0.51 7.06 -7.64
CA MET A 217 1.79 7.70 -7.93
C MET A 217 2.98 7.10 -7.17
N LEU A 218 2.73 6.12 -6.29
CA LEU A 218 3.80 5.49 -5.53
C LEU A 218 4.75 4.72 -6.46
N TYR A 219 6.05 4.80 -6.16
CA TYR A 219 7.09 4.20 -6.99
C TYR A 219 6.98 2.67 -7.03
N ASP A 220 6.80 2.11 -8.22
CA ASP A 220 6.49 0.70 -8.46
C ASP A 220 7.61 -0.08 -9.19
N GLN A 221 8.72 0.60 -9.57
CA GLN A 221 9.76 0.00 -10.41
C GLN A 221 10.69 -0.98 -9.67
N TYR A 222 10.55 -1.11 -8.35
CA TYR A 222 11.18 -2.18 -7.57
C TYR A 222 10.29 -3.41 -7.42
N ALA A 223 9.39 -3.64 -8.37
CA ALA A 223 8.39 -4.71 -8.36
C ALA A 223 8.92 -6.06 -7.85
N SER A 224 8.04 -6.99 -7.59
CA SER A 224 8.14 -8.23 -6.80
C SER A 224 9.47 -8.98 -6.76
N ASN A 225 10.34 -8.85 -7.77
CA ASN A 225 11.58 -9.62 -7.87
C ASN A 225 12.86 -8.80 -7.58
N SER A 226 12.75 -7.48 -7.47
CA SER A 226 13.88 -6.59 -7.19
C SER A 226 13.64 -5.70 -5.95
N GLY A 227 12.52 -5.91 -5.26
CA GLY A 227 12.19 -5.23 -4.02
C GLY A 227 13.04 -5.67 -2.84
N PRO A 228 13.01 -4.92 -1.74
CA PRO A 228 13.76 -5.23 -0.54
C PRO A 228 13.25 -6.50 0.15
N ASP A 229 14.17 -7.22 0.78
CA ASP A 229 13.86 -8.34 1.64
C ASP A 229 13.19 -7.87 2.94
N GLN A 230 12.02 -8.42 3.27
CA GLN A 230 11.20 -7.97 4.39
C GLN A 230 11.85 -8.28 5.76
N ASP A 231 12.59 -9.39 5.87
CA ASP A 231 13.30 -9.74 7.09
C ASP A 231 14.46 -8.78 7.33
N GLN A 232 15.14 -8.37 6.25
CA GLN A 232 16.20 -7.35 6.35
C GLN A 232 15.63 -5.96 6.68
N ILE A 233 14.45 -5.60 6.16
CA ILE A 233 13.77 -4.36 6.59
C ILE A 233 13.51 -4.41 8.09
N SER A 234 12.97 -5.51 8.59
CA SER A 234 12.67 -5.68 10.02
C SER A 234 13.91 -5.58 10.91
N LYS A 235 15.05 -6.13 10.45
CA LYS A 235 16.31 -6.18 11.20
C LYS A 235 17.14 -4.90 11.12
N LEU A 236 17.13 -4.24 9.96
CA LEU A 236 18.04 -3.12 9.67
C LEU A 236 17.31 -1.77 9.53
N GLY A 237 15.98 -1.79 9.34
CA GLY A 237 15.13 -0.61 9.29
C GLY A 237 15.35 0.27 8.07
N LYS A 238 15.02 1.55 8.25
CA LYS A 238 15.10 2.55 7.17
C LYS A 238 16.49 2.70 6.53
N PRO A 239 17.64 2.65 7.25
CA PRO A 239 18.96 2.75 6.62
C PRO A 239 19.24 1.68 5.55
N TYR A 240 18.70 0.47 5.72
CA TYR A 240 18.79 -0.58 4.71
C TYR A 240 18.07 -0.20 3.42
N LEU A 241 16.86 0.33 3.55
CA LEU A 241 16.05 0.78 2.42
C LEU A 241 16.67 1.98 1.71
N ASP A 242 17.12 2.98 2.46
CA ASP A 242 17.72 4.20 1.89
C ASP A 242 18.97 3.91 1.07
N LYS A 243 19.76 2.89 1.48
CA LYS A 243 20.97 2.45 0.77
C LYS A 243 20.66 1.65 -0.49
N GLY A 244 19.73 0.70 -0.42
CA GLY A 244 19.48 -0.27 -1.49
C GLY A 244 18.36 0.14 -2.44
N TRP A 245 17.37 0.89 -1.94
CA TRP A 245 16.13 1.26 -2.66
C TRP A 245 15.77 2.73 -2.47
N PRO A 246 16.63 3.68 -2.84
CA PRO A 246 16.48 5.10 -2.51
C PRO A 246 15.26 5.78 -3.15
N LYS A 247 14.63 5.15 -4.15
CA LYS A 247 13.43 5.68 -4.82
C LYS A 247 12.13 5.24 -4.17
N LEU A 248 12.16 4.36 -3.15
CA LEU A 248 10.95 3.98 -2.44
C LEU A 248 10.28 5.17 -1.80
N ASP A 249 8.99 5.28 -2.02
CA ASP A 249 8.18 6.25 -1.32
C ASP A 249 7.95 5.82 0.14
N SER A 250 7.75 6.80 1.01
CA SER A 250 7.60 6.58 2.44
C SER A 250 6.49 7.43 3.04
N ILE A 251 5.99 6.96 4.16
CA ILE A 251 5.06 7.65 5.04
C ILE A 251 5.87 8.59 5.92
N LYS A 252 5.57 9.89 5.88
CA LYS A 252 6.14 10.87 6.81
C LYS A 252 5.47 10.76 8.16
N THR A 253 4.13 10.74 8.17
CA THR A 253 3.32 10.58 9.38
C THR A 253 2.00 9.87 9.05
N ALA A 254 1.48 9.12 10.03
CA ALA A 254 0.12 8.61 10.04
C ALA A 254 -0.61 9.12 11.29
N THR A 255 -1.72 9.84 11.12
CA THR A 255 -2.42 10.53 12.22
C THR A 255 -3.91 10.27 12.20
N LEU A 256 -4.50 10.06 13.38
CA LEU A 256 -5.95 10.02 13.57
C LEU A 256 -6.53 11.42 13.31
N ILE A 257 -7.58 11.51 12.50
CA ILE A 257 -8.29 12.76 12.21
C ILE A 257 -9.78 12.58 12.45
N GLY A 258 -10.49 13.70 12.73
CA GLY A 258 -11.96 13.69 12.88
C GLY A 258 -12.46 12.98 14.14
N LEU A 259 -11.58 12.59 15.07
CA LEU A 259 -12.00 12.18 16.40
C LEU A 259 -12.46 13.45 17.14
N ALA A 260 -13.78 13.67 17.26
CA ALA A 260 -14.29 14.62 18.24
C ALA A 260 -13.66 14.22 19.59
N ALA A 261 -13.03 15.19 20.27
CA ALA A 261 -12.49 14.96 21.61
C ALA A 261 -13.58 14.31 22.46
N ALA A 262 -13.35 13.07 22.90
CA ALA A 262 -14.25 12.43 23.85
C ALA A 262 -14.38 13.38 25.04
N LYS A 263 -15.60 13.89 25.30
CA LYS A 263 -15.86 14.65 26.53
C LYS A 263 -15.49 13.73 27.69
N PRO A 264 -14.64 14.19 28.63
CA PRO A 264 -14.41 13.42 29.85
C PRO A 264 -15.76 13.26 30.56
N GLN A 265 -16.12 12.01 30.83
CA GLN A 265 -17.26 11.67 31.72
C GLN A 265 -16.85 11.92 33.17
#